data_e021e13f394202f44c145e1d71e3c789
#
_entry.id   e021e13f394202f44c145e1d71e3c789
#
_cell.length_a   1.000
_cell.length_b   1.000
_cell.length_c   1.000
_cell.angle_alpha   90.00
_cell.angle_beta   90.00
_cell.angle_gamma   90.00
#
_symmetry.space_group_name_H-M   'P 1'
#
loop_
_entity.id
_entity.type
_entity.pdbx_description
1 polymer ?
#
loop_
_entity_poly.entity_id
_entity_poly.type
_entity_poly.pdbx_seq_one_letter_code
_entity_poly.pdbx_strand_id
1 'polypeptide(L)'
;MTITRVSVDSAGNQANNGSGDPSISGDGRFVAFASRAPNLVPGDSNASLDIFVRDLLTNTTTRVSVDAAGNPGNGESYVPSISGDGRFVVFASDAANLVPGDTNGSRDIFVRDTRSNTTTRLSVDSAGNQGNGISNPPLSKPSISADGRFVAFVSTASNLVSGDTNIRDDIFVRDTLANTTTRVSVDSAGNQGNNNSISTSISADGRFVAFSSDATNLVPGDTNSSTDIFVRDLLTNTITRASVDSAGNQGNGLSGFPSISADGRFVAFSSIAANLVPGDTNNNTDIFVRDLSTNTTTRVSVNSAGNQANNNSFAIASISDDGRFVAFNSAATNLVPGDTNGSRDIFVRDTRANTTTRVSVDSAGNQGNDISFSTSISTNGRFVAFDSSATNLVPGDTNNTTDIFVSDTGNTSGDINNPPNVINGTNGNDNLTGTNGNDTINGLAGDDVLSGLRANDIINGGDGSDNLSGGKGFDTLNGGLGNDNLVGGAGNDVFVLGAGLGVDTISDFANSQDTIQLINGLTFGQLSISPGTNGTLIRVASSGEVLATLTGVAPNFIGSEDFISV
;
A
#
# COMPACT_ATOMS: atom_id res chain seq x y z
N MET A 1 2.91 0.23 -23.21
CA MET A 1 2.25 -0.41 -22.05
C MET A 1 2.24 -1.90 -22.25
N THR A 2 2.44 -2.67 -21.20
CA THR A 2 2.18 -4.11 -21.20
C THR A 2 1.05 -4.39 -20.22
N ILE A 3 0.19 -5.35 -20.57
CA ILE A 3 -0.92 -5.76 -19.70
C ILE A 3 -0.79 -7.25 -19.40
N THR A 4 -1.03 -7.62 -18.16
CA THR A 4 -0.90 -9.01 -17.67
C THR A 4 -2.15 -9.38 -16.89
N ARG A 5 -2.74 -10.56 -17.16
CA ARG A 5 -3.81 -11.12 -16.33
C ARG A 5 -3.20 -11.71 -15.06
N VAL A 6 -3.78 -11.35 -13.91
CA VAL A 6 -3.34 -11.73 -12.57
C VAL A 6 -4.18 -12.89 -12.01
N SER A 7 -5.48 -12.93 -12.34
CA SER A 7 -6.42 -13.96 -11.91
C SER A 7 -6.19 -15.30 -12.64
N VAL A 8 -5.01 -15.89 -12.38
CA VAL A 8 -4.56 -17.17 -12.94
C VAL A 8 -3.97 -18.05 -11.84
N ASP A 9 -3.99 -19.36 -12.03
CA ASP A 9 -3.28 -20.30 -11.17
C ASP A 9 -1.75 -20.21 -11.37
N SER A 10 -0.95 -20.94 -10.59
CA SER A 10 0.51 -20.93 -10.71
C SER A 10 1.04 -21.56 -12.02
N ALA A 11 0.20 -22.25 -12.78
CA ALA A 11 0.53 -22.74 -14.11
C ALA A 11 0.11 -21.76 -15.24
N GLY A 12 -0.52 -20.65 -14.89
CA GLY A 12 -1.01 -19.63 -15.82
C GLY A 12 -2.40 -19.89 -16.40
N ASN A 13 -3.14 -20.88 -15.87
CA ASN A 13 -4.50 -21.13 -16.30
C ASN A 13 -5.45 -20.08 -15.73
N GLN A 14 -6.35 -19.56 -16.56
CA GLN A 14 -7.35 -18.56 -16.22
C GLN A 14 -8.28 -19.02 -15.09
N ALA A 15 -8.64 -18.10 -14.20
CA ALA A 15 -9.71 -18.30 -13.22
C ALA A 15 -11.02 -18.68 -13.92
N ASN A 16 -11.73 -19.68 -13.38
CA ASN A 16 -12.99 -20.14 -13.96
C ASN A 16 -14.23 -19.47 -13.37
N ASN A 17 -14.02 -18.45 -12.52
CA ASN A 17 -15.08 -17.62 -11.96
C ASN A 17 -14.54 -16.20 -11.72
N GLY A 18 -15.44 -15.24 -11.41
CA GLY A 18 -15.11 -13.84 -11.27
C GLY A 18 -14.12 -13.54 -10.15
N SER A 19 -13.25 -12.56 -10.40
CA SER A 19 -12.27 -12.00 -9.50
C SER A 19 -12.42 -10.47 -9.43
N GLY A 20 -12.19 -9.86 -8.27
CA GLY A 20 -12.37 -8.42 -8.06
C GLY A 20 -11.52 -7.86 -6.93
N ASP A 21 -11.68 -6.56 -6.67
CA ASP A 21 -11.07 -5.83 -5.55
C ASP A 21 -9.54 -5.92 -5.48
N PRO A 22 -8.80 -5.59 -6.54
CA PRO A 22 -7.34 -5.70 -6.51
C PRO A 22 -6.69 -4.72 -5.53
N SER A 23 -5.56 -5.14 -4.96
CA SER A 23 -4.64 -4.32 -4.20
C SER A 23 -3.22 -4.71 -4.56
N ILE A 24 -2.41 -3.75 -5.03
CA ILE A 24 -1.04 -3.99 -5.49
C ILE A 24 -0.02 -3.52 -4.46
N SER A 25 1.09 -4.25 -4.30
CA SER A 25 2.21 -3.85 -3.44
C SER A 25 2.93 -2.61 -3.99
N GLY A 26 3.71 -1.97 -3.15
CA GLY A 26 4.42 -0.74 -3.49
C GLY A 26 5.35 -0.88 -4.70
N ASP A 27 6.05 -2.00 -4.79
CA ASP A 27 6.96 -2.34 -5.90
C ASP A 27 6.23 -2.84 -7.17
N GLY A 28 4.92 -3.11 -7.07
CA GLY A 28 4.11 -3.67 -8.15
C GLY A 28 4.24 -5.17 -8.34
N ARG A 29 4.96 -5.88 -7.47
CA ARG A 29 5.22 -7.32 -7.60
C ARG A 29 4.06 -8.19 -7.15
N PHE A 30 3.43 -7.84 -6.03
CA PHE A 30 2.37 -8.65 -5.43
C PHE A 30 1.01 -8.01 -5.67
N VAL A 31 0.03 -8.83 -6.06
CA VAL A 31 -1.36 -8.38 -6.20
C VAL A 31 -2.25 -9.27 -5.35
N ALA A 32 -2.88 -8.68 -4.34
CA ALA A 32 -3.94 -9.31 -3.58
C ALA A 32 -5.28 -9.05 -4.27
N PHE A 33 -6.16 -10.05 -4.31
CA PHE A 33 -7.49 -9.94 -4.93
C PHE A 33 -8.47 -10.96 -4.34
N ALA A 34 -9.76 -10.69 -4.49
CA ALA A 34 -10.82 -11.60 -4.11
C ALA A 34 -11.27 -12.43 -5.33
N SER A 35 -11.55 -13.72 -5.15
CA SER A 35 -12.07 -14.57 -6.22
C SER A 35 -12.93 -15.72 -5.69
N ARG A 36 -13.94 -16.10 -6.51
CA ARG A 36 -14.75 -17.31 -6.31
C ARG A 36 -14.27 -18.50 -7.15
N ALA A 37 -13.13 -18.38 -7.83
CA ALA A 37 -12.62 -19.38 -8.74
C ALA A 37 -11.91 -20.53 -8.00
N PRO A 38 -12.48 -21.75 -7.94
CA PRO A 38 -11.91 -22.87 -7.22
C PRO A 38 -10.67 -23.48 -7.88
N ASN A 39 -10.31 -23.04 -9.09
CA ASN A 39 -9.14 -23.55 -9.81
C ASN A 39 -7.85 -22.74 -9.59
N LEU A 40 -7.89 -21.65 -8.86
CA LEU A 40 -6.70 -20.82 -8.63
C LEU A 40 -5.63 -21.50 -7.77
N VAL A 41 -6.07 -22.35 -6.83
CA VAL A 41 -5.18 -23.18 -6.00
C VAL A 41 -5.74 -24.59 -5.83
N PRO A 42 -4.89 -25.62 -5.68
CA PRO A 42 -5.36 -26.98 -5.41
C PRO A 42 -6.14 -27.06 -4.09
N GLY A 43 -7.21 -27.85 -4.08
CA GLY A 43 -7.99 -28.12 -2.86
C GLY A 43 -8.93 -26.97 -2.43
N ASP A 44 -9.20 -26.03 -3.29
CA ASP A 44 -10.25 -25.05 -3.06
C ASP A 44 -11.62 -25.70 -3.36
N SER A 45 -12.36 -26.00 -2.29
CA SER A 45 -13.62 -26.72 -2.36
C SER A 45 -14.76 -26.07 -1.59
N ASN A 46 -14.54 -24.87 -0.99
CA ASN A 46 -15.53 -24.22 -0.16
C ASN A 46 -16.58 -23.41 -0.95
N ALA A 47 -16.34 -23.17 -2.25
CA ALA A 47 -17.18 -22.35 -3.14
C ALA A 47 -17.43 -20.92 -2.60
N SER A 48 -16.61 -20.45 -1.67
CA SER A 48 -16.68 -19.12 -1.08
C SER A 48 -15.85 -18.10 -1.86
N LEU A 49 -16.06 -16.82 -1.56
CA LEU A 49 -15.15 -15.77 -1.99
C LEU A 49 -13.92 -15.84 -1.09
N ASP A 50 -12.77 -16.11 -1.67
CA ASP A 50 -11.48 -16.22 -1.00
C ASP A 50 -10.52 -15.10 -1.41
N ILE A 51 -9.52 -14.82 -0.58
CA ILE A 51 -8.46 -13.87 -0.90
C ILE A 51 -7.22 -14.61 -1.36
N PHE A 52 -6.70 -14.16 -2.51
CA PHE A 52 -5.49 -14.67 -3.14
C PHE A 52 -4.44 -13.59 -3.28
N VAL A 53 -3.18 -14.01 -3.33
CA VAL A 53 -2.04 -13.17 -3.71
C VAL A 53 -1.33 -13.81 -4.90
N ARG A 54 -1.12 -13.01 -5.93
CA ARG A 54 -0.27 -13.36 -7.08
C ARG A 54 1.08 -12.67 -6.93
N ASP A 55 2.16 -13.43 -6.93
CA ASP A 55 3.52 -12.93 -7.13
C ASP A 55 3.82 -12.92 -8.63
N LEU A 56 3.97 -11.73 -9.20
CA LEU A 56 4.21 -11.53 -10.64
C LEU A 56 5.63 -11.89 -11.04
N LEU A 57 6.59 -11.95 -10.09
CA LEU A 57 7.97 -12.35 -10.36
C LEU A 57 8.12 -13.87 -10.44
N THR A 58 7.59 -14.58 -9.44
CA THR A 58 7.68 -16.07 -9.38
C THR A 58 6.54 -16.76 -10.10
N ASN A 59 5.53 -16.01 -10.56
CA ASN A 59 4.32 -16.52 -11.18
C ASN A 59 3.53 -17.51 -10.28
N THR A 60 3.52 -17.28 -8.97
CA THR A 60 2.78 -18.13 -8.03
C THR A 60 1.49 -17.46 -7.55
N THR A 61 0.41 -18.23 -7.40
CA THR A 61 -0.84 -17.79 -6.79
C THR A 61 -1.07 -18.58 -5.51
N THR A 62 -1.32 -17.85 -4.42
CA THR A 62 -1.49 -18.44 -3.07
C THR A 62 -2.77 -17.90 -2.45
N ARG A 63 -3.56 -18.78 -1.81
CA ARG A 63 -4.70 -18.36 -0.99
C ARG A 63 -4.22 -17.88 0.37
N VAL A 64 -4.68 -16.70 0.83
CA VAL A 64 -4.30 -16.10 2.10
C VAL A 64 -5.45 -16.03 3.11
N SER A 65 -6.70 -16.26 2.69
CA SER A 65 -7.85 -16.44 3.59
C SER A 65 -7.86 -17.83 4.22
N VAL A 66 -6.81 -18.14 5.01
CA VAL A 66 -6.57 -19.42 5.64
C VAL A 66 -6.20 -19.24 7.12
N ASP A 67 -6.41 -20.29 7.91
CA ASP A 67 -5.89 -20.34 9.28
C ASP A 67 -4.35 -20.54 9.32
N ALA A 68 -3.75 -20.57 10.50
CA ALA A 68 -2.31 -20.79 10.67
C ALA A 68 -1.82 -22.18 10.21
N ALA A 69 -2.72 -23.16 10.07
CA ALA A 69 -2.41 -24.48 9.53
C ALA A 69 -2.60 -24.58 8.00
N GLY A 70 -3.06 -23.49 7.35
CA GLY A 70 -3.34 -23.43 5.93
C GLY A 70 -4.73 -23.95 5.53
N ASN A 71 -5.63 -24.21 6.47
CA ASN A 71 -6.99 -24.60 6.17
C ASN A 71 -7.82 -23.39 5.69
N PRO A 72 -8.67 -23.55 4.65
CA PRO A 72 -9.50 -22.47 4.14
C PRO A 72 -10.50 -21.94 5.16
N GLY A 73 -10.82 -20.66 5.03
CA GLY A 73 -11.94 -20.03 5.73
C GLY A 73 -13.26 -20.76 5.43
N ASN A 74 -14.13 -20.88 6.42
CA ASN A 74 -15.45 -21.49 6.29
C ASN A 74 -16.55 -20.45 5.93
N GLY A 75 -16.19 -19.21 5.65
CA GLY A 75 -17.05 -18.11 5.22
C GLY A 75 -16.37 -17.27 4.15
N GLU A 76 -17.10 -16.30 3.62
CA GLU A 76 -16.58 -15.42 2.57
C GLU A 76 -15.54 -14.42 3.11
N SER A 77 -14.54 -14.12 2.30
CA SER A 77 -13.52 -13.10 2.57
C SER A 77 -13.50 -12.04 1.46
N TYR A 78 -13.30 -10.76 1.82
CA TYR A 78 -13.58 -9.60 0.98
C TYR A 78 -12.46 -8.56 1.03
N VAL A 79 -12.41 -7.73 0.00
CA VAL A 79 -11.72 -6.42 -0.09
C VAL A 79 -10.33 -6.40 0.54
N PRO A 80 -9.37 -7.10 -0.05
CA PRO A 80 -8.00 -7.14 0.47
C PRO A 80 -7.29 -5.81 0.36
N SER A 81 -6.33 -5.57 1.27
CA SER A 81 -5.33 -4.51 1.19
C SER A 81 -3.97 -5.12 1.53
N ILE A 82 -2.95 -4.84 0.71
CA ILE A 82 -1.62 -5.41 0.84
C ILE A 82 -0.60 -4.35 1.26
N SER A 83 0.36 -4.71 2.11
CA SER A 83 1.46 -3.82 2.53
C SER A 83 2.41 -3.49 1.37
N GLY A 84 3.23 -2.45 1.56
CA GLY A 84 4.15 -1.97 0.53
C GLY A 84 5.13 -3.04 0.05
N ASP A 85 5.60 -3.90 0.94
CA ASP A 85 6.50 -5.03 0.66
C ASP A 85 5.79 -6.33 0.19
N GLY A 86 4.44 -6.33 0.15
CA GLY A 86 3.65 -7.51 -0.21
C GLY A 86 3.54 -8.59 0.86
N ARG A 87 4.10 -8.38 2.07
CA ARG A 87 4.14 -9.37 3.14
C ARG A 87 2.80 -9.51 3.87
N PHE A 88 2.17 -8.40 4.21
CA PHE A 88 0.95 -8.40 5.01
C PHE A 88 -0.27 -8.16 4.14
N VAL A 89 -1.26 -9.02 4.27
CA VAL A 89 -2.54 -8.89 3.57
C VAL A 89 -3.66 -8.77 4.59
N VAL A 90 -4.28 -7.61 4.64
CA VAL A 90 -5.47 -7.36 5.47
C VAL A 90 -6.71 -7.61 4.64
N PHE A 91 -7.71 -8.23 5.23
CA PHE A 91 -9.00 -8.51 4.59
C PHE A 91 -10.11 -8.61 5.62
N ALA A 92 -11.33 -8.45 5.17
CA ALA A 92 -12.53 -8.71 5.95
C ALA A 92 -13.00 -10.15 5.71
N SER A 93 -13.52 -10.84 6.75
CA SER A 93 -14.03 -12.19 6.58
C SER A 93 -15.21 -12.51 7.50
N ASP A 94 -16.17 -13.28 6.97
CA ASP A 94 -17.27 -13.90 7.72
C ASP A 94 -16.90 -15.31 8.24
N ALA A 95 -15.65 -15.75 8.02
CA ALA A 95 -15.20 -17.09 8.43
C ALA A 95 -14.85 -17.14 9.92
N ALA A 96 -15.47 -18.06 10.64
CA ALA A 96 -15.28 -18.25 12.08
C ALA A 96 -14.12 -19.18 12.46
N ASN A 97 -13.35 -19.70 11.48
CA ASN A 97 -12.28 -20.67 11.71
C ASN A 97 -10.87 -20.14 11.39
N LEU A 98 -10.73 -18.90 10.96
CA LEU A 98 -9.40 -18.32 10.63
C LEU A 98 -8.51 -18.17 11.86
N VAL A 99 -9.12 -17.90 13.02
CA VAL A 99 -8.43 -17.84 14.32
C VAL A 99 -9.24 -18.57 15.39
N PRO A 100 -8.60 -19.12 16.44
CA PRO A 100 -9.34 -19.67 17.59
C PRO A 100 -10.16 -18.58 18.31
N GLY A 101 -11.34 -18.95 18.81
CA GLY A 101 -12.16 -18.09 19.65
C GLY A 101 -12.91 -17.00 18.88
N ASP A 102 -13.17 -17.20 17.62
CA ASP A 102 -14.12 -16.40 16.87
C ASP A 102 -15.54 -16.89 17.15
N THR A 103 -16.30 -16.09 17.89
CA THR A 103 -17.60 -16.51 18.47
C THR A 103 -18.71 -15.49 18.28
N ASN A 104 -18.43 -14.29 17.72
CA ASN A 104 -19.43 -13.24 17.58
C ASN A 104 -20.40 -13.44 16.39
N GLY A 105 -20.05 -14.33 15.44
CA GLY A 105 -20.84 -14.58 14.24
C GLY A 105 -20.94 -13.35 13.32
N SER A 106 -20.02 -12.42 13.45
CA SER A 106 -19.97 -11.17 12.68
C SER A 106 -18.73 -11.15 11.79
N ARG A 107 -18.75 -10.29 10.78
CA ARG A 107 -17.56 -10.04 9.96
C ARG A 107 -16.47 -9.38 10.78
N ASP A 108 -15.27 -9.91 10.71
CA ASP A 108 -14.08 -9.42 11.38
C ASP A 108 -12.99 -8.99 10.38
N ILE A 109 -12.01 -8.21 10.85
CA ILE A 109 -10.80 -7.84 10.10
C ILE A 109 -9.67 -8.76 10.51
N PHE A 110 -9.00 -9.33 9.51
CA PHE A 110 -7.85 -10.20 9.68
C PHE A 110 -6.64 -9.66 8.94
N VAL A 111 -5.46 -9.99 9.43
CA VAL A 111 -4.20 -9.84 8.70
C VAL A 111 -3.54 -11.20 8.55
N ARG A 112 -3.09 -11.50 7.34
CA ARG A 112 -2.21 -12.63 7.03
C ARG A 112 -0.80 -12.12 6.85
N ASP A 113 0.14 -12.59 7.64
CA ASP A 113 1.57 -12.49 7.37
C ASP A 113 1.96 -13.68 6.47
N THR A 114 2.26 -13.39 5.22
CA THR A 114 2.59 -14.41 4.20
C THR A 114 3.95 -15.05 4.45
N ARG A 115 4.85 -14.39 5.19
CA ARG A 115 6.18 -14.89 5.53
C ARG A 115 6.16 -15.86 6.71
N SER A 116 5.53 -15.49 7.83
CA SER A 116 5.38 -16.35 9.01
C SER A 116 4.23 -17.34 8.90
N ASN A 117 3.37 -17.20 7.87
CA ASN A 117 2.15 -18.00 7.69
C ASN A 117 1.17 -17.91 8.87
N THR A 118 1.07 -16.76 9.52
CA THR A 118 0.14 -16.52 10.63
C THR A 118 -1.06 -15.68 10.19
N THR A 119 -2.24 -16.00 10.73
CA THR A 119 -3.45 -15.18 10.58
C THR A 119 -3.85 -14.64 11.95
N THR A 120 -4.09 -13.33 12.02
CA THR A 120 -4.42 -12.64 13.27
C THR A 120 -5.67 -11.79 13.07
N ARG A 121 -6.61 -11.80 14.03
CA ARG A 121 -7.77 -10.91 14.04
C ARG A 121 -7.37 -9.53 14.55
N LEU A 122 -7.76 -8.47 13.84
CA LEU A 122 -7.44 -7.07 14.16
C LEU A 122 -8.61 -6.30 14.75
N SER A 123 -9.85 -6.74 14.50
CA SER A 123 -11.08 -6.15 15.07
C SER A 123 -11.25 -6.55 16.55
N VAL A 124 -10.28 -6.14 17.36
CA VAL A 124 -10.20 -6.40 18.80
C VAL A 124 -9.90 -5.10 19.55
N ASP A 125 -10.27 -5.04 20.83
CA ASP A 125 -9.85 -3.96 21.73
C ASP A 125 -8.34 -4.07 22.08
N SER A 126 -7.80 -3.11 22.82
CA SER A 126 -6.38 -3.11 23.23
C SER A 126 -6.03 -4.21 24.25
N ALA A 127 -7.02 -4.91 24.80
CA ALA A 127 -6.83 -6.10 25.65
C ALA A 127 -6.94 -7.42 24.85
N GLY A 128 -7.25 -7.34 23.54
CA GLY A 128 -7.42 -8.50 22.65
C GLY A 128 -8.83 -9.09 22.65
N ASN A 129 -9.82 -8.44 23.27
CA ASN A 129 -11.19 -8.90 23.23
C ASN A 129 -11.84 -8.61 21.89
N GLN A 130 -12.57 -9.57 21.36
CA GLN A 130 -13.29 -9.50 20.07
C GLN A 130 -14.30 -8.37 20.03
N GLY A 131 -14.41 -7.69 18.88
CA GLY A 131 -15.47 -6.73 18.58
C GLY A 131 -16.85 -7.39 18.67
N ASN A 132 -17.83 -6.64 19.18
CA ASN A 132 -19.21 -7.11 19.34
C ASN A 132 -20.13 -6.71 18.17
N GLY A 133 -19.58 -6.15 17.10
CA GLY A 133 -20.32 -5.68 15.93
C GLY A 133 -19.59 -6.04 14.63
N ILE A 134 -20.22 -5.69 13.50
CA ILE A 134 -19.66 -5.94 12.17
C ILE A 134 -18.47 -5.00 11.94
N SER A 135 -17.36 -5.54 11.51
CA SER A 135 -16.25 -4.77 10.98
C SER A 135 -16.24 -4.86 9.45
N ASN A 136 -15.95 -3.74 8.80
CA ASN A 136 -16.03 -3.56 7.35
C ASN A 136 -17.47 -3.74 6.79
N PRO A 137 -18.39 -2.82 7.11
CA PRO A 137 -19.70 -2.78 6.47
C PRO A 137 -19.57 -2.54 4.96
N PRO A 138 -20.64 -2.73 4.16
CA PRO A 138 -20.61 -2.49 2.72
C PRO A 138 -20.03 -1.11 2.37
N LEU A 139 -19.30 -1.03 1.26
CA LEU A 139 -18.60 0.17 0.75
C LEU A 139 -17.36 0.58 1.55
N SER A 140 -16.92 -0.23 2.49
CA SER A 140 -15.69 -0.01 3.24
C SER A 140 -14.58 -0.94 2.74
N LYS A 141 -13.33 -0.52 2.84
CA LYS A 141 -12.13 -1.32 2.58
C LYS A 141 -11.15 -1.06 3.71
N PRO A 142 -10.56 -2.08 4.34
CA PRO A 142 -9.48 -1.85 5.28
C PRO A 142 -8.26 -1.30 4.53
N SER A 143 -7.43 -0.53 5.22
CA SER A 143 -6.21 0.04 4.66
C SER A 143 -5.04 -0.24 5.60
N ILE A 144 -3.90 -0.63 5.04
CA ILE A 144 -2.70 -1.00 5.79
C ILE A 144 -1.54 -0.06 5.45
N SER A 145 -0.72 0.28 6.45
CA SER A 145 0.53 1.04 6.25
C SER A 145 1.57 0.23 5.45
N ALA A 146 2.56 0.91 4.89
CA ALA A 146 3.54 0.26 4.03
C ALA A 146 4.34 -0.84 4.74
N ASP A 147 4.63 -0.65 6.03
CA ASP A 147 5.32 -1.60 6.90
C ASP A 147 4.42 -2.71 7.49
N GLY A 148 3.12 -2.68 7.21
CA GLY A 148 2.14 -3.64 7.75
C GLY A 148 1.76 -3.44 9.22
N ARG A 149 2.28 -2.42 9.89
CA ARG A 149 2.07 -2.19 11.33
C ARG A 149 0.70 -1.60 11.65
N PHE A 150 0.28 -0.59 10.91
CA PHE A 150 -0.97 0.12 11.20
C PHE A 150 -2.07 -0.29 10.22
N VAL A 151 -3.22 -0.65 10.76
CA VAL A 151 -4.39 -1.02 9.95
C VAL A 151 -5.57 -0.14 10.34
N ALA A 152 -6.06 0.62 9.37
CA ALA A 152 -7.29 1.39 9.49
C ALA A 152 -8.47 0.58 8.98
N PHE A 153 -9.56 0.56 9.72
CA PHE A 153 -10.77 -0.17 9.38
C PHE A 153 -12.04 0.50 9.95
N VAL A 154 -13.16 0.13 9.39
CA VAL A 154 -14.49 0.57 9.83
C VAL A 154 -15.12 -0.49 10.71
N SER A 155 -15.81 -0.11 11.79
CA SER A 155 -16.57 -1.05 12.61
C SER A 155 -17.77 -0.40 13.30
N THR A 156 -18.85 -1.19 13.45
CA THR A 156 -20.02 -0.86 14.29
C THR A 156 -19.87 -1.36 15.74
N ALA A 157 -18.74 -2.00 16.05
CA ALA A 157 -18.52 -2.59 17.37
C ALA A 157 -18.28 -1.53 18.45
N SER A 158 -19.14 -1.51 19.46
CA SER A 158 -19.11 -0.51 20.55
C SER A 158 -18.12 -0.82 21.67
N ASN A 159 -17.38 -1.94 21.60
CA ASN A 159 -16.44 -2.38 22.62
C ASN A 159 -14.97 -2.32 22.23
N LEU A 160 -14.63 -1.86 21.02
CA LEU A 160 -13.23 -1.74 20.56
C LEU A 160 -12.46 -0.67 21.34
N VAL A 161 -13.14 0.39 21.77
CA VAL A 161 -12.61 1.43 22.65
C VAL A 161 -13.64 1.80 23.72
N SER A 162 -13.18 2.31 24.86
CA SER A 162 -14.08 2.84 25.90
C SER A 162 -14.79 4.11 25.39
N GLY A 163 -16.06 4.29 25.79
CA GLY A 163 -16.84 5.48 25.47
C GLY A 163 -17.37 5.54 24.05
N ASP A 164 -17.50 4.42 23.38
CA ASP A 164 -18.25 4.31 22.14
C ASP A 164 -19.75 4.13 22.47
N THR A 165 -20.55 5.13 22.16
CA THR A 165 -21.95 5.23 22.61
C THR A 165 -22.93 5.59 21.49
N ASN A 166 -22.45 5.85 20.24
CA ASN A 166 -23.30 6.38 19.18
C ASN A 166 -24.01 5.30 18.32
N ILE A 167 -23.58 4.03 18.40
CA ILE A 167 -24.12 2.93 17.57
C ILE A 167 -23.99 3.29 16.07
N ARG A 168 -22.83 3.80 15.66
CA ARG A 168 -22.52 4.21 14.29
C ARG A 168 -21.30 3.48 13.78
N ASP A 169 -21.11 3.54 12.47
CA ASP A 169 -19.86 3.15 11.85
C ASP A 169 -18.77 4.16 12.26
N ASP A 170 -17.73 3.69 12.92
CA ASP A 170 -16.58 4.47 13.34
C ASP A 170 -15.30 3.97 12.66
N ILE A 171 -14.31 4.85 12.51
CA ILE A 171 -12.98 4.50 11.99
C ILE A 171 -12.07 4.18 13.16
N PHE A 172 -11.40 3.02 13.07
CA PHE A 172 -10.41 2.57 14.03
C PHE A 172 -9.06 2.36 13.35
N VAL A 173 -7.98 2.53 14.11
CA VAL A 173 -6.64 2.10 13.75
C VAL A 173 -6.15 1.09 14.77
N ARG A 174 -5.69 -0.04 14.28
CA ARG A 174 -4.97 -1.07 15.05
C ARG A 174 -3.48 -0.92 14.82
N ASP A 175 -2.69 -0.67 15.86
CA ASP A 175 -1.24 -0.85 15.88
C ASP A 175 -0.96 -2.30 16.25
N THR A 176 -0.46 -3.07 15.30
CA THR A 176 -0.20 -4.51 15.48
C THR A 176 1.01 -4.78 16.37
N LEU A 177 1.96 -3.85 16.45
CA LEU A 177 3.15 -3.95 17.29
C LEU A 177 2.85 -3.54 18.74
N ALA A 178 2.21 -2.39 18.96
CA ALA A 178 1.82 -1.93 20.30
C ALA A 178 0.57 -2.66 20.83
N ASN A 179 -0.13 -3.41 20.00
CA ASN A 179 -1.39 -4.06 20.33
C ASN A 179 -2.48 -3.11 20.84
N THR A 180 -2.55 -1.89 20.30
CA THR A 180 -3.54 -0.89 20.68
C THR A 180 -4.57 -0.67 19.58
N THR A 181 -5.82 -0.43 19.96
CA THR A 181 -6.91 0.00 19.06
C THR A 181 -7.34 1.39 19.45
N THR A 182 -7.37 2.31 18.49
CA THR A 182 -7.72 3.72 18.69
C THR A 182 -8.82 4.14 17.73
N ARG A 183 -9.84 4.86 18.22
CA ARG A 183 -10.86 5.48 17.36
C ARG A 183 -10.31 6.75 16.72
N VAL A 184 -10.47 6.87 15.40
CA VAL A 184 -9.96 7.97 14.57
C VAL A 184 -11.05 9.00 14.25
N SER A 185 -12.30 8.56 14.13
CA SER A 185 -13.48 9.39 13.84
C SER A 185 -13.90 10.23 15.05
N VAL A 186 -12.98 11.11 15.50
CA VAL A 186 -13.15 12.01 16.63
C VAL A 186 -12.68 13.43 16.27
N ASP A 187 -13.24 14.44 16.94
CA ASP A 187 -12.75 15.82 16.82
C ASP A 187 -11.36 16.00 17.47
N SER A 188 -10.74 17.18 17.36
CA SER A 188 -9.41 17.45 17.93
C SER A 188 -9.39 17.43 19.47
N ALA A 189 -10.56 17.44 20.14
CA ALA A 189 -10.69 17.28 21.58
C ALA A 189 -10.94 15.81 21.99
N GLY A 190 -11.06 14.89 21.02
CA GLY A 190 -11.32 13.47 21.23
C GLY A 190 -12.80 13.12 21.37
N ASN A 191 -13.72 14.05 21.08
CA ASN A 191 -15.14 13.76 21.11
C ASN A 191 -15.55 12.95 19.87
N GLN A 192 -16.37 11.94 20.09
CA GLN A 192 -16.89 11.02 19.09
C GLN A 192 -17.69 11.73 17.99
N GLY A 193 -17.52 11.30 16.73
CA GLY A 193 -18.38 11.69 15.61
C GLY A 193 -19.84 11.38 15.90
N ASN A 194 -20.74 12.29 15.53
CA ASN A 194 -22.18 12.15 15.80
C ASN A 194 -22.93 11.37 14.71
N ASN A 195 -22.23 10.90 13.67
CA ASN A 195 -22.80 10.12 12.58
C ASN A 195 -21.75 9.16 11.98
N ASN A 196 -22.15 8.36 10.97
CA ASN A 196 -21.32 7.34 10.36
C ASN A 196 -20.04 7.92 9.75
N SER A 197 -18.95 7.18 9.95
CA SER A 197 -17.68 7.38 9.27
C SER A 197 -17.31 6.09 8.53
N ILE A 198 -17.04 6.19 7.24
CA ILE A 198 -16.82 5.04 6.35
C ILE A 198 -15.62 5.29 5.43
N SER A 199 -15.21 4.29 4.68
CA SER A 199 -14.13 4.36 3.69
C SER A 199 -12.85 4.98 4.24
N THR A 200 -11.81 4.22 4.39
CA THR A 200 -10.57 4.66 5.04
C THR A 200 -9.36 4.43 4.14
N SER A 201 -8.37 5.30 4.26
CA SER A 201 -7.04 5.18 3.66
C SER A 201 -6.00 5.70 4.65
N ILE A 202 -4.93 4.93 4.87
CA ILE A 202 -3.85 5.26 5.81
C ILE A 202 -2.56 5.58 5.05
N SER A 203 -1.76 6.53 5.53
CA SER A 203 -0.44 6.86 4.98
C SER A 203 0.56 5.73 5.18
N ALA A 204 1.66 5.75 4.42
CA ALA A 204 2.67 4.70 4.47
C ALA A 204 3.29 4.52 5.87
N ASP A 205 3.48 5.60 6.61
CA ASP A 205 4.00 5.62 7.98
C ASP A 205 2.94 5.37 9.07
N GLY A 206 1.67 5.17 8.68
CA GLY A 206 0.55 4.97 9.61
C GLY A 206 0.10 6.23 10.38
N ARG A 207 0.68 7.40 10.10
CA ARG A 207 0.40 8.64 10.84
C ARG A 207 -0.90 9.31 10.44
N PHE A 208 -1.20 9.36 9.15
CA PHE A 208 -2.37 10.07 8.63
C PHE A 208 -3.45 9.09 8.19
N VAL A 209 -4.68 9.34 8.60
CA VAL A 209 -5.85 8.56 8.17
C VAL A 209 -6.84 9.49 7.50
N ALA A 210 -7.08 9.26 6.21
CA ALA A 210 -8.15 9.88 5.46
C ALA A 210 -9.41 9.01 5.53
N PHE A 211 -10.57 9.61 5.72
CA PHE A 211 -11.84 8.90 5.77
C PHE A 211 -13.00 9.80 5.35
N SER A 212 -14.11 9.20 4.94
CA SER A 212 -15.37 9.92 4.70
C SER A 212 -16.29 9.84 5.90
N SER A 213 -17.02 10.92 6.20
CA SER A 213 -17.93 10.97 7.34
C SER A 213 -19.14 11.87 7.10
N ASP A 214 -20.30 11.43 7.62
CA ASP A 214 -21.53 12.22 7.71
C ASP A 214 -21.61 13.02 9.02
N ALA A 215 -20.60 12.91 9.88
CA ALA A 215 -20.60 13.56 11.19
C ALA A 215 -20.32 15.06 11.08
N THR A 216 -21.21 15.86 11.63
CA THR A 216 -21.19 17.34 11.56
C THR A 216 -20.36 17.99 12.67
N ASN A 217 -19.80 17.21 13.61
CA ASN A 217 -19.09 17.72 14.78
C ASN A 217 -17.58 17.45 14.76
N LEU A 218 -17.03 16.84 13.70
CA LEU A 218 -15.60 16.54 13.60
C LEU A 218 -14.76 17.81 13.48
N VAL A 219 -15.26 18.81 12.75
CA VAL A 219 -14.63 20.14 12.63
C VAL A 219 -15.68 21.24 12.80
N PRO A 220 -15.29 22.44 13.27
CA PRO A 220 -16.22 23.57 13.31
C PRO A 220 -16.71 23.98 11.91
N GLY A 221 -17.95 24.42 11.81
CA GLY A 221 -18.52 24.99 10.58
C GLY A 221 -18.86 23.94 9.52
N ASP A 222 -19.16 22.74 9.91
CA ASP A 222 -19.76 21.73 9.04
C ASP A 222 -21.27 21.95 9.00
N THR A 223 -21.78 22.43 7.85
CA THR A 223 -23.15 22.91 7.71
C THR A 223 -23.90 22.36 6.50
N ASN A 224 -23.23 21.57 5.62
CA ASN A 224 -23.84 21.10 4.37
C ASN A 224 -24.69 19.84 4.52
N SER A 225 -24.61 19.15 5.67
CA SER A 225 -25.29 17.85 5.92
C SER A 225 -24.96 16.79 4.86
N SER A 226 -23.78 16.87 4.25
CA SER A 226 -23.28 15.92 3.25
C SER A 226 -22.08 15.18 3.80
N THR A 227 -21.79 14.02 3.22
CA THR A 227 -20.56 13.28 3.51
C THR A 227 -19.35 14.12 3.08
N ASP A 228 -18.43 14.34 3.98
CA ASP A 228 -17.18 15.07 3.77
C ASP A 228 -15.96 14.16 3.92
N ILE A 229 -14.81 14.59 3.38
CA ILE A 229 -13.52 13.91 3.56
C ILE A 229 -12.75 14.61 4.67
N PHE A 230 -12.28 13.80 5.62
CA PHE A 230 -11.46 14.24 6.74
C PHE A 230 -10.11 13.53 6.72
N VAL A 231 -9.10 14.20 7.25
CA VAL A 231 -7.77 13.63 7.51
C VAL A 231 -7.45 13.84 8.98
N ARG A 232 -7.16 12.75 9.67
CA ARG A 232 -6.69 12.72 11.05
C ARG A 232 -5.18 12.54 11.07
N ASP A 233 -4.44 13.42 11.73
CA ASP A 233 -3.04 13.22 12.12
C ASP A 233 -3.01 12.58 13.51
N LEU A 234 -2.59 11.32 13.58
CA LEU A 234 -2.54 10.55 14.83
C LEU A 234 -1.44 11.02 15.78
N LEU A 235 -0.40 11.68 15.26
CA LEU A 235 0.70 12.20 16.08
C LEU A 235 0.31 13.49 16.81
N THR A 236 -0.30 14.44 16.09
CA THR A 236 -0.70 15.74 16.64
C THR A 236 -2.12 15.76 17.18
N ASN A 237 -2.89 14.70 16.98
CA ASN A 237 -4.32 14.59 17.29
C ASN A 237 -5.19 15.69 16.65
N THR A 238 -4.79 16.19 15.48
CA THR A 238 -5.58 17.16 14.71
C THR A 238 -6.42 16.49 13.65
N ILE A 239 -7.57 17.10 13.33
CA ILE A 239 -8.42 16.67 12.22
C ILE A 239 -8.67 17.85 11.29
N THR A 240 -8.63 17.58 9.98
CA THR A 240 -8.82 18.60 8.93
C THR A 240 -9.82 18.10 7.91
N ARG A 241 -10.75 18.94 7.46
CA ARG A 241 -11.62 18.63 6.32
C ARG A 241 -10.85 18.85 5.02
N ALA A 242 -10.79 17.83 4.17
CA ALA A 242 -10.10 17.86 2.87
C ALA A 242 -11.05 18.22 1.70
N SER A 243 -12.35 17.96 1.82
CA SER A 243 -13.39 18.27 0.83
C SER A 243 -13.74 19.75 0.82
N VAL A 244 -12.77 20.61 0.55
CA VAL A 244 -12.90 22.08 0.51
C VAL A 244 -12.27 22.63 -0.77
N ASP A 245 -12.69 23.82 -1.20
CA ASP A 245 -12.02 24.55 -2.27
C ASP A 245 -10.65 25.09 -1.82
N SER A 246 -9.88 25.71 -2.73
CA SER A 246 -8.56 26.27 -2.41
C SER A 246 -8.63 27.50 -1.48
N ALA A 247 -9.79 28.08 -1.24
CA ALA A 247 -10.02 29.13 -0.25
C ALA A 247 -10.47 28.58 1.12
N GLY A 248 -10.69 27.26 1.23
CA GLY A 248 -11.14 26.59 2.44
C GLY A 248 -12.67 26.52 2.60
N ASN A 249 -13.44 26.89 1.59
CA ASN A 249 -14.89 26.79 1.64
C ASN A 249 -15.33 25.33 1.46
N GLN A 250 -16.29 24.89 2.25
CA GLN A 250 -16.86 23.56 2.24
C GLN A 250 -17.47 23.19 0.88
N GLY A 251 -17.29 21.94 0.45
CA GLY A 251 -17.99 21.37 -0.70
C GLY A 251 -19.51 21.44 -0.52
N ASN A 252 -20.23 21.71 -1.61
CA ASN A 252 -21.70 21.79 -1.60
C ASN A 252 -22.39 20.47 -1.96
N GLY A 253 -21.67 19.37 -2.01
CA GLY A 253 -22.16 18.04 -2.33
C GLY A 253 -21.33 16.94 -1.67
N LEU A 254 -21.83 15.70 -1.78
CA LEU A 254 -21.21 14.51 -1.22
C LEU A 254 -19.79 14.30 -1.75
N SER A 255 -18.85 13.99 -0.84
CA SER A 255 -17.48 13.56 -1.14
C SER A 255 -17.20 12.21 -0.47
N GLY A 256 -16.51 11.31 -1.16
CA GLY A 256 -16.29 9.95 -0.65
C GLY A 256 -15.01 9.30 -1.19
N PHE A 257 -14.72 8.10 -0.67
CA PHE A 257 -13.68 7.18 -1.12
C PHE A 257 -12.27 7.82 -1.22
N PRO A 258 -11.74 8.30 -0.09
CA PRO A 258 -10.42 8.92 -0.08
C PRO A 258 -9.29 7.91 -0.32
N SER A 259 -8.23 8.39 -0.97
CA SER A 259 -6.92 7.73 -1.06
C SER A 259 -5.85 8.75 -0.71
N ILE A 260 -4.97 8.42 0.24
CA ILE A 260 -3.95 9.34 0.77
C ILE A 260 -2.56 8.93 0.30
N SER A 261 -1.69 9.92 0.00
CA SER A 261 -0.29 9.69 -0.34
C SER A 261 0.54 9.18 0.85
N ALA A 262 1.72 8.63 0.57
CA ALA A 262 2.58 8.04 1.60
C ALA A 262 2.92 8.99 2.75
N ASP A 263 3.17 10.26 2.44
CA ASP A 263 3.52 11.31 3.40
C ASP A 263 2.30 12.01 4.04
N GLY A 264 1.07 11.59 3.69
CA GLY A 264 -0.17 12.18 4.17
C GLY A 264 -0.51 13.56 3.56
N ARG A 265 0.27 14.05 2.59
CA ARG A 265 0.10 15.38 2.02
C ARG A 265 -1.03 15.48 1.02
N PHE A 266 -1.16 14.50 0.12
CA PHE A 266 -2.15 14.52 -0.95
C PHE A 266 -3.30 13.56 -0.66
N VAL A 267 -4.52 14.03 -0.86
CA VAL A 267 -5.73 13.22 -0.71
C VAL A 267 -6.51 13.27 -2.03
N ALA A 268 -6.58 12.13 -2.71
CA ALA A 268 -7.49 11.94 -3.84
C ALA A 268 -8.86 11.51 -3.32
N PHE A 269 -9.94 12.03 -3.88
CA PHE A 269 -11.31 11.66 -3.49
C PHE A 269 -12.30 11.96 -4.63
N SER A 270 -13.45 11.31 -4.59
CA SER A 270 -14.56 11.58 -5.49
C SER A 270 -15.53 12.59 -4.88
N SER A 271 -16.13 13.46 -5.68
CA SER A 271 -17.15 14.39 -5.22
C SER A 271 -18.12 14.80 -6.32
N ILE A 272 -19.39 15.06 -5.91
CA ILE A 272 -20.42 15.70 -6.74
C ILE A 272 -20.52 17.21 -6.47
N ALA A 273 -19.66 17.75 -5.62
CA ALA A 273 -19.67 19.16 -5.25
C ALA A 273 -19.18 20.03 -6.39
N ALA A 274 -20.00 20.94 -6.89
CA ALA A 274 -19.71 21.81 -8.02
C ALA A 274 -18.88 23.06 -7.66
N ASN A 275 -18.52 23.24 -6.38
CA ASN A 275 -17.81 24.44 -5.90
C ASN A 275 -16.36 24.17 -5.46
N LEU A 276 -15.86 22.93 -5.55
CA LEU A 276 -14.48 22.60 -5.14
C LEU A 276 -13.43 23.25 -6.03
N VAL A 277 -13.75 23.43 -7.31
CA VAL A 277 -12.91 24.15 -8.29
C VAL A 277 -13.77 25.06 -9.16
N PRO A 278 -13.22 26.20 -9.68
CA PRO A 278 -13.93 27.01 -10.63
C PRO A 278 -14.24 26.25 -11.94
N GLY A 279 -15.40 26.50 -12.52
CA GLY A 279 -15.78 25.94 -13.83
C GLY A 279 -16.19 24.48 -13.80
N ASP A 280 -16.62 23.98 -12.67
CA ASP A 280 -17.32 22.71 -12.59
C ASP A 280 -18.80 22.91 -13.00
N THR A 281 -19.17 22.36 -14.15
CA THR A 281 -20.45 22.62 -14.80
C THR A 281 -21.17 21.36 -15.29
N ASN A 282 -20.58 20.18 -15.08
CA ASN A 282 -21.08 18.93 -15.67
C ASN A 282 -22.15 18.23 -14.79
N ASN A 283 -22.29 18.60 -13.52
CA ASN A 283 -23.15 17.93 -12.51
C ASN A 283 -22.86 16.43 -12.37
N ASN A 284 -21.64 16.00 -12.66
CA ASN A 284 -21.19 14.62 -12.54
C ASN A 284 -20.34 14.43 -11.29
N THR A 285 -20.10 13.18 -10.92
CA THR A 285 -19.04 12.86 -9.96
C THR A 285 -17.69 13.05 -10.64
N ASP A 286 -16.84 13.86 -10.03
CA ASP A 286 -15.47 14.14 -10.46
C ASP A 286 -14.45 13.63 -9.44
N ILE A 287 -13.20 13.44 -9.86
CA ILE A 287 -12.09 13.09 -8.97
C ILE A 287 -11.25 14.34 -8.72
N PHE A 288 -10.98 14.58 -7.43
CA PHE A 288 -10.20 15.71 -6.95
C PHE A 288 -8.98 15.24 -6.19
N VAL A 289 -7.94 16.07 -6.15
CA VAL A 289 -6.80 15.95 -5.26
C VAL A 289 -6.69 17.21 -4.42
N ARG A 290 -6.62 17.04 -3.11
CA ARG A 290 -6.31 18.08 -2.13
C ARG A 290 -4.85 17.98 -1.74
N ASP A 291 -4.06 19.03 -1.93
CA ASP A 291 -2.75 19.20 -1.31
C ASP A 291 -2.93 19.92 0.03
N LEU A 292 -2.70 19.21 1.13
CA LEU A 292 -2.89 19.72 2.49
C LEU A 292 -1.78 20.70 2.88
N SER A 293 -0.62 20.69 2.22
CA SER A 293 0.49 21.60 2.52
C SER A 293 0.30 22.97 1.88
N THR A 294 -0.19 23.02 0.64
CA THR A 294 -0.44 24.27 -0.10
C THR A 294 -1.88 24.74 -0.01
N ASN A 295 -2.75 23.92 0.59
CA ASN A 295 -4.19 24.18 0.66
C ASN A 295 -4.85 24.35 -0.72
N THR A 296 -4.39 23.63 -1.75
CA THR A 296 -4.98 23.65 -3.08
C THR A 296 -5.83 22.44 -3.37
N THR A 297 -6.97 22.62 -4.04
CA THR A 297 -7.83 21.55 -4.56
C THR A 297 -7.83 21.62 -6.07
N THR A 298 -7.56 20.47 -6.71
CA THR A 298 -7.45 20.36 -8.18
C THR A 298 -8.33 19.21 -8.65
N ARG A 299 -9.09 19.41 -9.74
CA ARG A 299 -9.80 18.33 -10.42
C ARG A 299 -8.84 17.55 -11.31
N VAL A 300 -8.81 16.21 -11.17
CA VAL A 300 -7.93 15.32 -11.95
C VAL A 300 -8.69 14.51 -13.00
N SER A 301 -10.02 14.42 -12.93
CA SER A 301 -10.89 13.86 -13.97
C SER A 301 -11.02 14.83 -15.16
N VAL A 302 -9.89 15.11 -15.79
CA VAL A 302 -9.77 16.02 -16.95
C VAL A 302 -8.92 15.36 -18.04
N ASN A 303 -9.13 15.77 -19.30
CA ASN A 303 -8.24 15.34 -20.38
C ASN A 303 -6.89 16.09 -20.32
N SER A 304 -5.94 15.73 -21.18
CA SER A 304 -4.61 16.37 -21.23
C SER A 304 -4.63 17.86 -21.63
N ALA A 305 -5.74 18.37 -22.15
CA ALA A 305 -5.95 19.81 -22.40
C ALA A 305 -6.61 20.53 -21.21
N GLY A 306 -6.92 19.82 -20.11
CA GLY A 306 -7.56 20.36 -18.92
C GLY A 306 -9.08 20.45 -18.98
N ASN A 307 -9.73 19.94 -20.04
CA ASN A 307 -11.19 19.93 -20.12
C ASN A 307 -11.78 18.86 -19.21
N GLN A 308 -12.84 19.19 -18.51
CA GLN A 308 -13.53 18.28 -17.58
C GLN A 308 -14.14 17.06 -18.28
N ALA A 309 -14.23 15.96 -17.55
CA ALA A 309 -14.93 14.76 -17.97
C ALA A 309 -16.38 15.07 -18.35
N ASN A 310 -16.88 14.48 -19.44
CA ASN A 310 -18.27 14.67 -19.89
C ASN A 310 -19.26 13.68 -19.26
N ASN A 311 -18.78 12.79 -18.38
CA ASN A 311 -19.59 11.83 -17.65
C ASN A 311 -18.92 11.52 -16.29
N ASN A 312 -19.60 10.74 -15.44
CA ASN A 312 -19.11 10.41 -14.11
C ASN A 312 -17.75 9.74 -14.12
N SER A 313 -16.88 10.20 -13.23
CA SER A 313 -15.70 9.50 -12.77
C SER A 313 -16.00 8.93 -11.39
N PHE A 314 -15.85 7.61 -11.24
CA PHE A 314 -16.41 6.90 -10.09
C PHE A 314 -15.44 6.75 -8.92
N ALA A 315 -15.98 6.31 -7.82
CA ALA A 315 -15.61 6.47 -6.45
C ALA A 315 -14.23 5.95 -6.00
N ILE A 316 -13.54 5.07 -6.69
CA ILE A 316 -12.30 4.47 -6.15
C ILE A 316 -11.10 5.01 -6.94
N ALA A 317 -10.63 6.18 -6.55
CA ALA A 317 -9.33 6.67 -7.00
C ALA A 317 -8.22 6.08 -6.12
N SER A 318 -7.07 5.82 -6.72
CA SER A 318 -5.84 5.41 -6.03
C SER A 318 -4.71 6.37 -6.40
N ILE A 319 -3.98 6.87 -5.41
CA ILE A 319 -2.92 7.87 -5.59
C ILE A 319 -1.54 7.25 -5.30
N SER A 320 -0.53 7.62 -6.09
CA SER A 320 0.87 7.23 -5.83
C SER A 320 1.43 7.91 -4.58
N ASP A 321 2.52 7.38 -4.05
CA ASP A 321 3.12 7.83 -2.80
C ASP A 321 3.51 9.31 -2.81
N ASP A 322 3.97 9.82 -3.95
CA ASP A 322 4.35 11.23 -4.16
C ASP A 322 3.17 12.15 -4.53
N GLY A 323 1.95 11.61 -4.63
CA GLY A 323 0.75 12.35 -5.03
C GLY A 323 0.68 12.71 -6.51
N ARG A 324 1.64 12.25 -7.34
CA ARG A 324 1.74 12.61 -8.76
C ARG A 324 0.75 11.88 -9.64
N PHE A 325 0.64 10.57 -9.48
CA PHE A 325 -0.21 9.74 -10.32
C PHE A 325 -1.50 9.40 -9.60
N VAL A 326 -2.62 9.61 -10.28
CA VAL A 326 -3.95 9.24 -9.78
C VAL A 326 -4.60 8.31 -10.79
N ALA A 327 -4.82 7.05 -10.37
CA ALA A 327 -5.59 6.08 -11.13
C ALA A 327 -7.07 6.19 -10.74
N PHE A 328 -7.96 6.19 -11.71
CA PHE A 328 -9.41 6.27 -11.49
C PHE A 328 -10.19 5.64 -12.64
N ASN A 329 -11.42 5.25 -12.39
CA ASN A 329 -12.32 4.80 -13.44
C ASN A 329 -13.27 5.91 -13.88
N SER A 330 -13.64 5.93 -15.14
CA SER A 330 -14.58 6.92 -15.68
C SER A 330 -15.38 6.37 -16.87
N ALA A 331 -16.64 6.80 -16.97
CA ALA A 331 -17.49 6.59 -18.14
C ALA A 331 -17.42 7.75 -19.14
N ALA A 332 -16.50 8.70 -18.94
CA ALA A 332 -16.36 9.87 -19.80
C ALA A 332 -15.63 9.52 -21.09
N THR A 333 -16.20 9.88 -22.22
CA THR A 333 -15.68 9.58 -23.58
C THR A 333 -14.70 10.63 -24.11
N ASN A 334 -14.41 11.67 -23.34
CA ASN A 334 -13.58 12.81 -23.77
C ASN A 334 -12.24 12.94 -23.01
N LEU A 335 -11.93 11.99 -22.13
CA LEU A 335 -10.66 12.02 -21.37
C LEU A 335 -9.45 11.73 -22.25
N VAL A 336 -9.62 10.82 -23.22
CA VAL A 336 -8.62 10.51 -24.24
C VAL A 336 -9.28 10.45 -25.62
N PRO A 337 -8.53 10.68 -26.72
CA PRO A 337 -9.05 10.46 -28.07
C PRO A 337 -9.39 8.99 -28.31
N GLY A 338 -10.43 8.74 -29.11
CA GLY A 338 -10.79 7.37 -29.56
C GLY A 338 -11.45 6.51 -28.49
N ASP A 339 -12.05 7.11 -27.49
CA ASP A 339 -12.93 6.41 -26.56
C ASP A 339 -14.33 6.27 -27.17
N THR A 340 -14.68 5.03 -27.54
CA THR A 340 -15.87 4.74 -28.35
C THR A 340 -16.77 3.63 -27.81
N ASN A 341 -16.35 2.90 -26.73
CA ASN A 341 -17.09 1.77 -26.20
C ASN A 341 -18.28 2.16 -25.31
N GLY A 342 -18.33 3.40 -24.81
CA GLY A 342 -19.36 3.86 -23.88
C GLY A 342 -19.34 3.16 -22.52
N SER A 343 -18.28 2.41 -22.23
CA SER A 343 -18.07 1.69 -20.97
C SER A 343 -17.18 2.49 -20.02
N ARG A 344 -17.06 2.02 -18.78
CA ARG A 344 -16.08 2.59 -17.87
C ARG A 344 -14.70 2.05 -18.20
N ASP A 345 -13.76 2.95 -18.32
CA ASP A 345 -12.35 2.66 -18.54
C ASP A 345 -11.52 3.10 -17.34
N ILE A 346 -10.29 2.56 -17.24
CA ILE A 346 -9.32 2.98 -16.23
C ILE A 346 -8.37 3.99 -16.84
N PHE A 347 -8.22 5.11 -16.14
CA PHE A 347 -7.34 6.21 -16.51
C PHE A 347 -6.30 6.47 -15.42
N VAL A 348 -5.15 6.98 -15.84
CA VAL A 348 -4.12 7.54 -14.96
C VAL A 348 -3.91 8.99 -15.34
N ARG A 349 -4.03 9.87 -14.35
CA ARG A 349 -3.66 11.28 -14.45
C ARG A 349 -2.27 11.48 -13.88
N ASP A 350 -1.34 11.96 -14.67
CA ASP A 350 -0.10 12.57 -14.18
C ASP A 350 -0.37 14.05 -13.89
N THR A 351 -0.41 14.41 -12.61
CA THR A 351 -0.74 15.76 -12.16
C THR A 351 0.38 16.77 -12.47
N ARG A 352 1.63 16.30 -12.63
CA ARG A 352 2.79 17.12 -12.95
C ARG A 352 2.93 17.34 -14.44
N ALA A 353 2.86 16.27 -15.25
CA ALA A 353 2.91 16.37 -16.71
C ALA A 353 1.59 16.87 -17.32
N ASN A 354 0.52 16.95 -16.55
CA ASN A 354 -0.82 17.28 -16.99
C ASN A 354 -1.35 16.38 -18.12
N THR A 355 -1.00 15.10 -18.11
CA THR A 355 -1.46 14.11 -19.08
C THR A 355 -2.46 13.14 -18.47
N THR A 356 -3.45 12.73 -19.26
CA THR A 356 -4.39 11.67 -18.91
C THR A 356 -4.25 10.55 -19.92
N THR A 357 -4.06 9.32 -19.44
CA THR A 357 -3.81 8.13 -20.25
C THR A 357 -4.80 7.03 -19.86
N ARG A 358 -5.41 6.35 -20.83
CA ARG A 358 -6.20 5.15 -20.58
C ARG A 358 -5.27 3.95 -20.44
N VAL A 359 -5.46 3.14 -19.39
CA VAL A 359 -4.63 1.95 -19.07
C VAL A 359 -5.39 0.63 -19.21
N SER A 360 -6.73 0.67 -19.36
CA SER A 360 -7.58 -0.47 -19.74
C SER A 360 -7.51 -0.73 -21.24
N VAL A 361 -6.31 -1.06 -21.72
CA VAL A 361 -6.01 -1.31 -23.14
C VAL A 361 -5.21 -2.60 -23.28
N ASP A 362 -5.31 -3.25 -24.44
CA ASP A 362 -4.42 -4.37 -24.77
C ASP A 362 -2.97 -3.89 -25.03
N SER A 363 -2.04 -4.82 -25.21
CA SER A 363 -0.62 -4.48 -25.48
C SER A 363 -0.39 -3.75 -26.81
N ALA A 364 -1.36 -3.71 -27.72
CA ALA A 364 -1.32 -2.91 -28.94
C ALA A 364 -1.95 -1.53 -28.77
N GLY A 365 -2.53 -1.22 -27.59
CA GLY A 365 -3.20 0.03 -27.27
C GLY A 365 -4.68 0.07 -27.66
N ASN A 366 -5.26 -1.07 -28.03
CA ASN A 366 -6.69 -1.14 -28.32
C ASN A 366 -7.51 -1.12 -27.02
N GLN A 367 -8.59 -0.38 -27.02
CA GLN A 367 -9.55 -0.22 -25.93
C GLN A 367 -10.17 -1.53 -25.48
N GLY A 368 -10.37 -1.72 -24.17
CA GLY A 368 -11.19 -2.79 -23.61
C GLY A 368 -12.60 -2.76 -24.20
N ASN A 369 -13.17 -3.93 -24.47
CA ASN A 369 -14.51 -4.06 -25.08
C ASN A 369 -15.65 -4.06 -24.06
N ASP A 370 -15.34 -4.01 -22.75
CA ASP A 370 -16.31 -3.98 -21.67
C ASP A 370 -15.78 -3.18 -20.50
N ILE A 371 -16.56 -3.11 -19.41
CA ILE A 371 -16.37 -2.26 -18.23
C ILE A 371 -15.16 -2.69 -17.39
N SER A 372 -14.41 -1.69 -16.92
CA SER A 372 -13.35 -1.82 -15.94
C SER A 372 -13.68 -1.02 -14.67
N PHE A 373 -13.29 -1.51 -13.48
CA PHE A 373 -13.81 -0.99 -12.22
C PHE A 373 -12.72 -0.50 -11.25
N SER A 374 -12.44 -1.28 -10.20
CA SER A 374 -11.59 -0.90 -9.08
C SER A 374 -10.15 -0.67 -9.51
N THR A 375 -9.46 0.26 -8.87
CA THR A 375 -8.06 0.56 -9.18
C THR A 375 -7.21 0.50 -7.93
N SER A 376 -5.96 0.04 -8.11
CA SER A 376 -4.89 0.16 -7.13
C SER A 376 -3.58 0.47 -7.86
N ILE A 377 -2.87 1.50 -7.44
CA ILE A 377 -1.63 1.96 -8.09
C ILE A 377 -0.43 1.68 -7.18
N SER A 378 0.70 1.28 -7.76
CA SER A 378 1.96 1.11 -7.04
C SER A 378 2.53 2.44 -6.55
N THR A 379 3.46 2.40 -5.59
CA THR A 379 4.03 3.60 -4.94
C THR A 379 4.59 4.60 -5.96
N ASN A 380 5.23 4.09 -7.00
CA ASN A 380 5.86 4.89 -8.06
C ASN A 380 4.92 5.23 -9.24
N GLY A 381 3.65 4.85 -9.18
CA GLY A 381 2.69 5.11 -10.27
C GLY A 381 2.89 4.28 -11.53
N ARG A 382 3.82 3.32 -11.54
CA ARG A 382 4.13 2.52 -12.72
C ARG A 382 3.12 1.43 -12.99
N PHE A 383 2.72 0.70 -11.96
CA PHE A 383 1.81 -0.43 -12.10
C PHE A 383 0.40 -0.06 -11.61
N VAL A 384 -0.59 -0.38 -12.41
CA VAL A 384 -2.00 -0.20 -12.05
C VAL A 384 -2.70 -1.54 -12.13
N ALA A 385 -3.13 -2.04 -10.99
CA ALA A 385 -4.01 -3.20 -10.90
C ALA A 385 -5.46 -2.75 -11.00
N PHE A 386 -6.28 -3.48 -11.74
CA PHE A 386 -7.71 -3.22 -11.91
C PHE A 386 -8.46 -4.50 -12.25
N ASP A 387 -9.76 -4.50 -12.04
CA ASP A 387 -10.65 -5.55 -12.47
C ASP A 387 -11.43 -5.13 -13.73
N SER A 388 -11.62 -6.07 -14.65
CA SER A 388 -12.30 -5.80 -15.91
C SER A 388 -13.08 -7.02 -16.42
N SER A 389 -14.24 -6.75 -17.02
CA SER A 389 -15.03 -7.74 -17.76
C SER A 389 -14.68 -7.79 -19.26
N ALA A 390 -13.72 -6.96 -19.69
CA ALA A 390 -13.31 -6.92 -21.09
C ALA A 390 -12.52 -8.17 -21.48
N THR A 391 -12.97 -8.84 -22.54
CA THR A 391 -12.41 -10.12 -23.03
C THR A 391 -11.26 -9.97 -24.03
N ASN A 392 -10.90 -8.73 -24.39
CA ASN A 392 -9.88 -8.44 -25.40
C ASN A 392 -8.58 -7.83 -24.85
N LEU A 393 -8.47 -7.65 -23.53
CA LEU A 393 -7.27 -7.04 -22.92
C LEU A 393 -6.04 -7.94 -23.07
N VAL A 394 -6.23 -9.26 -22.99
CA VAL A 394 -5.19 -10.27 -23.21
C VAL A 394 -5.70 -11.38 -24.12
N PRO A 395 -4.84 -12.04 -24.91
CA PRO A 395 -5.23 -13.21 -25.68
C PRO A 395 -5.74 -14.35 -24.80
N GLY A 396 -6.75 -15.10 -25.28
CA GLY A 396 -7.24 -16.31 -24.61
C GLY A 396 -8.10 -16.05 -23.37
N ASP A 397 -8.73 -14.89 -23.30
CA ASP A 397 -9.79 -14.64 -22.32
C ASP A 397 -11.10 -15.27 -22.82
N THR A 398 -11.55 -16.30 -22.11
CA THR A 398 -12.67 -17.15 -22.57
C THR A 398 -13.71 -17.44 -21.49
N ASN A 399 -13.50 -16.96 -20.25
CA ASN A 399 -14.40 -17.26 -19.13
C ASN A 399 -15.65 -16.38 -19.08
N ASN A 400 -15.68 -15.25 -19.80
CA ASN A 400 -16.75 -14.24 -19.79
C ASN A 400 -17.10 -13.76 -18.35
N THR A 401 -16.11 -13.65 -17.48
CA THR A 401 -16.25 -13.12 -16.10
C THR A 401 -15.26 -11.99 -15.88
N THR A 402 -15.41 -11.29 -14.78
CA THR A 402 -14.46 -10.24 -14.39
C THR A 402 -13.13 -10.87 -13.97
N ASP A 403 -12.04 -10.40 -14.56
CA ASP A 403 -10.66 -10.80 -14.29
C ASP A 403 -9.84 -9.65 -13.68
N ILE A 404 -8.73 -9.98 -13.03
CA ILE A 404 -7.77 -9.00 -12.53
C ILE A 404 -6.64 -8.82 -13.53
N PHE A 405 -6.30 -7.57 -13.81
CA PHE A 405 -5.22 -7.18 -14.69
C PHE A 405 -4.25 -6.23 -14.00
N VAL A 406 -3.00 -6.25 -14.44
CA VAL A 406 -1.99 -5.23 -14.12
C VAL A 406 -1.51 -4.63 -15.45
N SER A 407 -1.60 -3.30 -15.54
CA SER A 407 -1.00 -2.53 -16.61
C SER A 407 0.32 -1.93 -16.12
N ASP A 408 1.44 -2.22 -16.83
CA ASP A 408 2.69 -1.49 -16.69
C ASP A 408 2.62 -0.25 -17.60
N THR A 409 2.38 0.89 -17.00
CA THR A 409 2.25 2.17 -17.69
C THR A 409 3.58 2.68 -18.23
N GLY A 410 4.70 2.14 -17.73
CA GLY A 410 6.02 2.69 -17.94
C GLY A 410 6.26 4.00 -17.17
N ASN A 411 5.26 4.47 -16.42
CA ASN A 411 5.44 5.61 -15.54
C ASN A 411 6.47 5.26 -14.47
N THR A 412 7.34 6.19 -14.21
CA THR A 412 8.22 6.13 -13.05
C THR A 412 7.97 7.41 -12.27
N SER A 413 7.69 7.32 -10.98
CA SER A 413 7.68 8.48 -10.08
C SER A 413 9.10 8.95 -9.78
N GLY A 414 10.04 8.67 -10.67
CA GLY A 414 11.24 9.48 -10.79
C GLY A 414 10.85 10.79 -11.46
N ASP A 415 11.31 11.90 -10.96
CA ASP A 415 11.29 13.16 -11.68
C ASP A 415 11.55 12.88 -13.16
N ILE A 416 10.70 13.37 -14.09
CA ILE A 416 11.06 13.35 -15.52
C ILE A 416 12.35 14.16 -15.77
N ASN A 417 12.79 14.92 -14.78
CA ASN A 417 14.12 15.51 -14.68
C ASN A 417 15.10 14.62 -13.91
N ASN A 418 14.69 13.42 -13.45
CA ASN A 418 15.54 12.54 -12.68
C ASN A 418 15.11 11.07 -12.91
N PRO A 419 15.48 10.44 -14.05
CA PRO A 419 15.38 8.98 -14.23
C PRO A 419 16.11 8.30 -13.07
N PRO A 420 15.85 7.00 -12.78
CA PRO A 420 16.67 6.25 -11.84
C PRO A 420 18.12 6.62 -12.09
N ASN A 421 18.72 7.35 -11.17
CA ASN A 421 20.03 7.94 -11.42
C ASN A 421 21.07 6.93 -11.00
N VAL A 422 21.95 6.58 -11.89
CA VAL A 422 23.16 5.82 -11.53
C VAL A 422 24.25 6.84 -11.24
N ILE A 423 24.54 7.00 -9.96
CA ILE A 423 25.59 7.88 -9.47
C ILE A 423 26.80 7.00 -9.19
N ASN A 424 27.86 7.22 -9.92
CA ASN A 424 29.11 6.51 -9.69
C ASN A 424 30.16 7.47 -9.12
N GLY A 425 30.80 7.03 -8.07
CA GLY A 425 31.97 7.65 -7.50
C GLY A 425 33.24 7.37 -8.32
N THR A 426 34.34 7.55 -7.66
CA THR A 426 35.70 7.32 -8.18
C THR A 426 36.38 6.19 -7.38
N ASN A 427 37.68 6.01 -7.53
CA ASN A 427 38.45 5.10 -6.66
C ASN A 427 39.03 5.84 -5.43
N GLY A 428 38.49 6.95 -5.02
CA GLY A 428 38.89 7.72 -3.86
C GLY A 428 37.69 8.18 -3.07
N ASN A 429 37.88 8.66 -1.85
CA ASN A 429 36.80 9.04 -0.94
C ASN A 429 35.85 10.05 -1.56
N ASP A 430 34.60 9.63 -1.76
CA ASP A 430 33.54 10.42 -2.37
C ASP A 430 32.46 10.80 -1.36
N ASN A 431 31.69 11.84 -1.66
CA ASN A 431 30.46 12.20 -0.96
C ASN A 431 29.35 12.34 -1.99
N LEU A 432 28.52 11.27 -2.08
CA LEU A 432 27.49 11.16 -3.10
C LEU A 432 26.10 11.23 -2.45
N THR A 433 25.25 11.99 -3.07
CA THR A 433 23.87 12.12 -2.62
C THR A 433 22.94 11.85 -3.79
N GLY A 434 21.98 10.96 -3.57
CA GLY A 434 20.90 10.64 -4.49
C GLY A 434 19.91 11.79 -4.62
N THR A 435 18.77 11.45 -5.10
CA THR A 435 17.65 12.38 -5.36
C THR A 435 16.46 12.02 -4.46
N ASN A 436 15.27 12.50 -4.78
CA ASN A 436 14.04 12.02 -4.15
C ASN A 436 13.38 10.87 -4.93
N GLY A 437 14.07 10.27 -5.90
CA GLY A 437 13.63 9.13 -6.71
C GLY A 437 14.54 7.95 -6.49
N ASN A 438 14.16 6.76 -6.98
CA ASN A 438 14.93 5.54 -6.85
C ASN A 438 16.31 5.68 -7.54
N ASP A 439 17.36 5.67 -6.78
CA ASP A 439 18.73 5.83 -7.26
C ASP A 439 19.53 4.52 -7.15
N THR A 440 20.57 4.39 -7.96
CA THR A 440 21.63 3.43 -7.75
C THR A 440 22.92 4.20 -7.52
N ILE A 441 23.46 4.14 -6.30
CA ILE A 441 24.67 4.88 -5.91
C ILE A 441 25.79 3.86 -5.71
N ASN A 442 26.89 4.04 -6.43
CA ASN A 442 28.07 3.19 -6.33
C ASN A 442 29.27 4.04 -5.90
N GLY A 443 29.82 3.80 -4.71
CA GLY A 443 31.03 4.47 -4.22
C GLY A 443 32.29 4.05 -4.99
N LEU A 444 32.43 2.77 -5.26
CA LEU A 444 33.51 2.05 -5.92
C LEU A 444 34.67 1.70 -4.97
N ALA A 445 35.61 2.58 -4.73
CA ALA A 445 36.72 2.34 -3.80
C ALA A 445 37.09 3.64 -3.07
N GLY A 446 37.52 3.53 -1.83
CA GLY A 446 37.77 4.66 -0.95
C GLY A 446 36.76 4.65 0.23
N ASP A 447 36.99 5.49 1.23
CA ASP A 447 36.04 5.61 2.36
C ASP A 447 34.99 6.64 1.97
N ASP A 448 33.79 6.17 1.57
CA ASP A 448 32.77 6.97 0.95
C ASP A 448 31.62 7.37 1.92
N VAL A 449 30.93 8.45 1.60
CA VAL A 449 29.69 8.86 2.26
C VAL A 449 28.57 8.92 1.24
N LEU A 450 27.61 8.01 1.35
CA LEU A 450 26.55 7.80 0.36
C LEU A 450 25.17 7.99 1.01
N SER A 451 24.29 8.73 0.35
CA SER A 451 22.93 8.98 0.85
C SER A 451 21.89 8.88 -0.26
N GLY A 452 20.87 8.02 -0.09
CA GLY A 452 19.77 7.83 -1.03
C GLY A 452 18.73 8.96 -0.95
N LEU A 453 18.38 9.43 0.24
CA LEU A 453 17.39 10.46 0.61
C LEU A 453 15.94 9.91 0.69
N ARG A 454 15.21 9.81 -0.39
CA ARG A 454 13.83 9.33 -0.44
C ARG A 454 13.66 8.35 -1.59
N ALA A 455 12.58 7.54 -1.52
CA ALA A 455 12.26 6.46 -2.43
C ALA A 455 13.18 5.23 -2.23
N ASN A 456 13.10 4.24 -3.11
CA ASN A 456 13.75 2.94 -2.88
C ASN A 456 15.10 2.91 -3.60
N ASP A 457 16.17 3.04 -2.85
CA ASP A 457 17.51 3.20 -3.38
C ASP A 457 18.33 1.91 -3.29
N ILE A 458 19.28 1.77 -4.20
CA ILE A 458 20.32 0.73 -4.14
C ILE A 458 21.65 1.45 -3.91
N ILE A 459 22.27 1.20 -2.76
CA ILE A 459 23.51 1.88 -2.36
C ILE A 459 24.59 0.84 -2.16
N ASN A 460 25.65 0.93 -2.97
CA ASN A 460 26.82 0.08 -2.92
C ASN A 460 28.03 0.92 -2.51
N GLY A 461 28.62 0.64 -1.36
CA GLY A 461 29.86 1.29 -0.90
C GLY A 461 31.02 0.91 -1.80
N GLY A 462 31.44 -0.32 -1.75
CA GLY A 462 32.50 -0.88 -2.58
C GLY A 462 33.69 -1.35 -1.76
N ASP A 463 34.89 -0.90 -2.09
CA ASP A 463 36.11 -1.20 -1.31
C ASP A 463 36.39 -0.02 -0.37
N GLY A 464 36.39 -0.19 0.93
CA GLY A 464 36.68 0.90 1.87
C GLY A 464 35.87 0.82 3.15
N SER A 465 35.95 1.84 3.98
CA SER A 465 35.09 1.93 5.18
C SER A 465 34.04 3.00 4.95
N ASP A 466 32.88 2.57 4.49
CA ASP A 466 31.86 3.44 3.96
C ASP A 466 30.77 3.82 4.97
N ASN A 467 30.14 4.97 4.77
CA ASN A 467 28.95 5.40 5.49
C ASN A 467 27.78 5.48 4.52
N LEU A 468 26.84 4.55 4.63
CA LEU A 468 25.66 4.45 3.78
C LEU A 468 24.40 4.84 4.55
N SER A 469 23.57 5.67 3.94
CA SER A 469 22.24 6.02 4.46
C SER A 469 21.20 5.87 3.37
N GLY A 470 20.23 4.96 3.54
CA GLY A 470 19.07 4.79 2.64
C GLY A 470 18.17 6.01 2.69
N GLY A 471 17.59 6.29 3.82
CA GLY A 471 16.75 7.48 4.04
C GLY A 471 15.29 7.16 4.28
N LYS A 472 14.39 7.47 3.36
CA LYS A 472 12.99 7.03 3.40
C LYS A 472 12.72 6.17 2.19
N GLY A 473 12.19 4.97 2.40
CA GLY A 473 11.87 4.04 1.32
C GLY A 473 12.20 2.62 1.70
N PHE A 474 12.22 1.74 0.72
CA PHE A 474 12.68 0.36 0.88
C PHE A 474 14.05 0.27 0.23
N ASP A 475 15.08 0.51 1.01
CA ASP A 475 16.44 0.67 0.49
C ASP A 475 17.22 -0.65 0.54
N THR A 476 18.18 -0.81 -0.35
CA THR A 476 19.13 -1.93 -0.33
C THR A 476 20.52 -1.38 -0.13
N LEU A 477 21.14 -1.72 1.01
CA LEU A 477 22.46 -1.24 1.40
C LEU A 477 23.47 -2.39 1.37
N ASN A 478 24.50 -2.25 0.56
CA ASN A 478 25.63 -3.17 0.45
C ASN A 478 26.92 -2.39 0.74
N GLY A 479 27.50 -2.58 1.92
CA GLY A 479 28.77 -1.93 2.27
C GLY A 479 29.89 -2.34 1.31
N GLY A 480 30.06 -3.62 1.08
CA GLY A 480 31.11 -4.17 0.22
C GLY A 480 32.28 -4.71 1.02
N LEU A 481 33.51 -4.41 0.58
CA LEU A 481 34.71 -4.80 1.32
C LEU A 481 35.13 -3.70 2.30
N GLY A 482 35.15 -4.03 3.58
CA GLY A 482 35.59 -3.09 4.62
C GLY A 482 34.75 -3.20 5.89
N ASN A 483 34.83 -2.17 6.72
CA ASN A 483 33.98 -2.12 7.92
C ASN A 483 33.06 -0.91 7.80
N ASP A 484 31.85 -1.17 7.39
CA ASP A 484 30.92 -0.15 6.95
C ASP A 484 29.92 0.25 8.05
N ASN A 485 29.40 1.45 7.96
CA ASN A 485 28.29 1.92 8.77
C ASN A 485 27.05 2.08 7.91
N LEU A 486 26.02 1.28 8.21
CA LEU A 486 24.81 1.18 7.43
C LEU A 486 23.63 1.70 8.26
N VAL A 487 22.89 2.62 7.68
CA VAL A 487 21.66 3.21 8.23
C VAL A 487 20.57 3.07 7.18
N GLY A 488 19.57 2.20 7.40
CA GLY A 488 18.44 2.01 6.50
C GLY A 488 17.56 3.25 6.46
N GLY A 489 17.13 3.69 7.61
CA GLY A 489 16.27 4.86 7.77
C GLY A 489 14.82 4.49 8.05
N ALA A 490 13.90 5.04 7.28
CA ALA A 490 12.48 4.77 7.44
C ALA A 490 11.98 3.90 6.28
N GLY A 491 11.54 2.69 6.60
CA GLY A 491 11.03 1.72 5.63
C GLY A 491 11.40 0.29 6.03
N ASN A 492 11.23 -0.63 5.10
CA ASN A 492 11.67 -2.02 5.27
C ASN A 492 12.93 -2.21 4.43
N ASP A 493 14.08 -2.07 5.07
CA ASP A 493 15.36 -2.00 4.36
C ASP A 493 16.05 -3.38 4.27
N VAL A 494 16.91 -3.52 3.30
CA VAL A 494 17.71 -4.74 3.05
C VAL A 494 19.19 -4.44 3.26
N PHE A 495 19.82 -5.11 4.23
CA PHE A 495 21.24 -5.04 4.49
C PHE A 495 21.94 -6.27 3.95
N VAL A 496 22.89 -6.09 3.05
CA VAL A 496 23.60 -7.20 2.39
C VAL A 496 24.84 -7.56 3.18
N LEU A 497 24.95 -8.83 3.61
CA LEU A 497 26.10 -9.35 4.36
C LEU A 497 26.67 -10.61 3.70
N GLY A 498 27.98 -10.75 3.75
CA GLY A 498 28.68 -11.91 3.22
C GLY A 498 29.99 -12.20 3.96
N ALA A 499 30.41 -13.45 3.95
CA ALA A 499 31.71 -13.82 4.51
C ALA A 499 32.86 -13.21 3.68
N GLY A 500 33.88 -12.71 4.36
CA GLY A 500 35.09 -12.11 3.74
C GLY A 500 34.91 -10.65 3.31
N LEU A 501 33.77 -10.01 3.60
CA LEU A 501 33.55 -8.62 3.22
C LEU A 501 33.98 -7.62 4.31
N GLY A 502 34.05 -8.01 5.56
CA GLY A 502 34.45 -7.16 6.69
C GLY A 502 33.47 -7.28 7.87
N VAL A 503 33.45 -6.27 8.72
CA VAL A 503 32.59 -6.22 9.90
C VAL A 503 31.77 -4.95 9.86
N ASP A 504 30.50 -5.07 9.51
CA ASP A 504 29.63 -3.92 9.35
C ASP A 504 28.92 -3.53 10.66
N THR A 505 28.55 -2.28 10.76
CA THR A 505 27.69 -1.77 11.82
C THR A 505 26.35 -1.35 11.23
N ILE A 506 25.26 -2.06 11.57
CA ILE A 506 23.92 -1.66 11.22
C ILE A 506 23.35 -0.91 12.44
N SER A 507 23.09 0.37 12.24
CA SER A 507 22.85 1.29 13.36
C SER A 507 21.39 1.42 13.77
N ASP A 508 20.45 1.06 12.90
CA ASP A 508 19.00 1.27 13.09
C ASP A 508 18.14 0.07 12.68
N PHE A 509 18.70 -1.15 12.63
CA PHE A 509 17.95 -2.36 12.28
C PHE A 509 16.66 -2.50 13.08
N ALA A 510 15.54 -2.44 12.39
CA ALA A 510 14.20 -2.60 12.96
C ALA A 510 13.73 -4.04 12.77
N ASN A 511 13.78 -4.84 13.85
CA ASN A 511 13.32 -6.22 13.84
C ASN A 511 11.88 -6.33 13.33
N SER A 512 11.59 -7.32 12.50
CA SER A 512 10.33 -7.55 11.80
C SER A 512 10.00 -6.57 10.66
N GLN A 513 10.81 -5.53 10.45
CA GLN A 513 10.71 -4.60 9.32
C GLN A 513 11.85 -4.86 8.33
N ASP A 514 13.09 -4.71 8.81
CA ASP A 514 14.26 -4.86 7.99
C ASP A 514 14.64 -6.33 7.75
N THR A 515 15.46 -6.53 6.72
CA THR A 515 15.89 -7.86 6.29
C THR A 515 17.40 -7.88 6.08
N ILE A 516 18.05 -8.95 6.47
CA ILE A 516 19.45 -9.22 6.18
C ILE A 516 19.53 -10.19 4.99
N GLN A 517 20.09 -9.75 3.89
CA GLN A 517 20.36 -10.58 2.72
C GLN A 517 21.73 -11.21 2.82
N LEU A 518 21.76 -12.54 2.87
CA LEU A 518 23.01 -13.30 2.91
C LEU A 518 23.44 -13.69 1.49
N ILE A 519 24.67 -13.36 1.13
CA ILE A 519 25.25 -13.64 -0.18
C ILE A 519 26.37 -14.68 -0.11
N ASN A 520 26.94 -15.04 -1.27
CA ASN A 520 28.03 -16.03 -1.42
C ASN A 520 27.69 -17.42 -0.87
N GLY A 521 26.38 -17.82 -0.97
CA GLY A 521 25.91 -19.13 -0.54
C GLY A 521 25.82 -19.31 0.99
N LEU A 522 25.87 -18.22 1.74
CA LEU A 522 25.67 -18.22 3.19
C LEU A 522 24.17 -18.36 3.51
N THR A 523 23.85 -19.16 4.52
CA THR A 523 22.48 -19.39 5.00
C THR A 523 22.36 -19.13 6.50
N PHE A 524 21.16 -18.83 6.99
CA PHE A 524 20.93 -18.60 8.43
C PHE A 524 21.43 -19.75 9.32
N GLY A 525 21.29 -21.00 8.86
CA GLY A 525 21.76 -22.17 9.61
C GLY A 525 23.29 -22.26 9.80
N GLN A 526 24.06 -21.44 9.08
CA GLN A 526 25.51 -21.31 9.20
C GLN A 526 25.93 -20.15 10.11
N LEU A 527 24.98 -19.41 10.67
CA LEU A 527 25.24 -18.26 11.52
C LEU A 527 25.18 -18.60 13.01
N SER A 528 25.85 -17.78 13.79
CA SER A 528 25.78 -17.74 15.25
C SER A 528 25.41 -16.31 15.67
N ILE A 529 24.25 -16.18 16.33
CA ILE A 529 23.73 -14.91 16.85
C ILE A 529 24.06 -14.82 18.33
N SER A 530 24.74 -13.77 18.77
CA SER A 530 25.26 -13.68 20.14
C SER A 530 25.28 -12.22 20.63
N PRO A 531 25.25 -11.99 21.98
CA PRO A 531 25.40 -10.66 22.53
C PRO A 531 26.78 -10.04 22.20
N GLY A 532 26.78 -8.76 21.79
CA GLY A 532 27.95 -7.90 21.64
C GLY A 532 27.96 -6.78 22.67
N THR A 533 28.96 -5.90 22.62
CA THR A 533 29.11 -4.79 23.56
C THR A 533 27.96 -3.77 23.45
N ASN A 534 27.45 -3.53 22.23
CA ASN A 534 26.45 -2.50 21.95
C ASN A 534 25.19 -3.06 21.23
N GLY A 535 24.97 -4.38 21.25
CA GLY A 535 23.86 -5.00 20.52
C GLY A 535 24.12 -6.47 20.18
N THR A 536 23.68 -6.91 19.02
CA THR A 536 23.80 -8.29 18.55
C THR A 536 24.93 -8.46 17.55
N LEU A 537 25.74 -9.49 17.73
CA LEU A 537 26.75 -9.92 16.76
C LEU A 537 26.23 -11.06 15.89
N ILE A 538 26.33 -10.87 14.59
CA ILE A 538 26.09 -11.90 13.58
C ILE A 538 27.44 -12.46 13.16
N ARG A 539 27.64 -13.78 13.28
CA ARG A 539 28.90 -14.48 13.01
C ARG A 539 28.70 -15.70 12.12
N VAL A 540 29.71 -16.03 11.34
CA VAL A 540 29.79 -17.35 10.71
C VAL A 540 30.15 -18.37 11.79
N ALA A 541 29.31 -19.37 12.04
CA ALA A 541 29.46 -20.31 13.14
C ALA A 541 30.74 -21.17 13.03
N SER A 542 31.15 -21.52 11.80
CA SER A 542 32.31 -22.39 11.56
C SER A 542 33.67 -21.69 11.70
N SER A 543 33.76 -20.42 11.32
CA SER A 543 35.01 -19.63 11.37
C SER A 543 35.10 -18.71 12.59
N GLY A 544 33.94 -18.33 13.17
CA GLY A 544 33.84 -17.30 14.20
C GLY A 544 33.95 -15.87 13.65
N GLU A 545 34.03 -15.71 12.34
CA GLU A 545 34.07 -14.41 11.65
C GLU A 545 32.83 -13.60 11.97
N VAL A 546 33.01 -12.34 12.37
CA VAL A 546 31.91 -11.39 12.58
C VAL A 546 31.55 -10.78 11.23
N LEU A 547 30.29 -10.85 10.85
CA LEU A 547 29.77 -10.20 9.65
C LEU A 547 29.22 -8.82 9.96
N ALA A 548 28.46 -8.70 11.07
CA ALA A 548 27.88 -7.43 11.46
C ALA A 548 27.59 -7.31 12.96
N THR A 549 27.46 -6.06 13.39
CA THR A 549 26.92 -5.65 14.70
C THR A 549 25.58 -4.91 14.47
N LEU A 550 24.47 -5.44 15.01
CA LEU A 550 23.20 -4.72 15.04
C LEU A 550 23.14 -3.89 16.33
N THR A 551 23.25 -2.58 16.20
CA THR A 551 23.31 -1.67 17.35
C THR A 551 21.95 -1.59 18.04
N GLY A 552 21.94 -1.75 19.37
CA GLY A 552 20.72 -1.61 20.19
C GLY A 552 19.73 -2.77 20.10
N VAL A 553 19.97 -3.77 19.26
CA VAL A 553 19.10 -4.93 19.08
C VAL A 553 19.54 -6.07 20.00
N ALA A 554 18.63 -6.68 20.74
CA ALA A 554 18.94 -7.84 21.57
C ALA A 554 18.90 -9.14 20.76
N PRO A 555 19.81 -10.13 21.02
CA PRO A 555 19.94 -11.34 20.21
C PRO A 555 18.69 -12.24 20.14
N ASN A 556 17.85 -12.18 21.15
CA ASN A 556 16.61 -12.96 21.20
C ASN A 556 15.50 -12.42 20.27
N PHE A 557 15.71 -11.27 19.67
CA PHE A 557 14.81 -10.72 18.64
C PHE A 557 15.22 -11.10 17.23
N ILE A 558 16.40 -11.70 17.01
CA ILE A 558 16.91 -12.05 15.70
C ILE A 558 16.69 -13.54 15.44
N GLY A 559 15.87 -13.84 14.44
CA GLY A 559 15.49 -15.20 14.02
C GLY A 559 15.70 -15.44 12.52
N SER A 560 15.34 -16.63 12.05
CA SER A 560 15.46 -16.98 10.63
C SER A 560 14.59 -16.12 9.71
N GLU A 561 13.55 -15.53 10.25
CA GLU A 561 12.60 -14.64 9.59
C GLU A 561 13.22 -13.31 9.15
N ASP A 562 14.31 -12.89 9.81
CA ASP A 562 15.02 -11.65 9.48
C ASP A 562 16.04 -11.84 8.34
N PHE A 563 16.19 -13.07 7.81
CA PHE A 563 17.22 -13.39 6.81
C PHE A 563 16.63 -13.95 5.53
N ILE A 564 17.23 -13.52 4.41
CA ILE A 564 17.04 -14.14 3.09
C ILE A 564 18.41 -14.59 2.56
N SER A 565 18.46 -15.73 1.87
CA SER A 565 19.69 -16.26 1.24
C SER A 565 19.52 -16.24 -0.27
N VAL A 566 20.55 -15.78 -0.99
CA VAL A 566 20.58 -15.64 -2.45
C VAL A 566 21.71 -16.46 -3.05
#